data_fe56b59e78e09faf70e56a2885a3995a
#
_entry.id   fe56b59e78e09faf70e56a2885a3995a
#
_cell.length_a   1.000
_cell.length_b   1.000
_cell.length_c   1.000
_cell.angle_alpha   90.00
_cell.angle_beta   90.00
_cell.angle_gamma   90.00
#
_symmetry.space_group_name_H-M   'P 1'
#
loop_
_entity.id
_entity.type
_entity.pdbx_description
1 polymer ?
#
loop_
_entity_poly.entity_id
_entity_poly.type
_entity_poly.pdbx_seq_one_letter_code
_entity_poly.pdbx_strand_id
1 'polypeptide(L)'
;MKEKLRFLGMDVHAETIAAAIAEPDGEVRSLGTIPNRMESVRKLIKKLGPVEKLRVCYEAEPTGYVLYWQLAELGVQCEVIAPSLVG
;
A
#
# COMPACT_ATOMS: atom_id res chain seq x y z
N MET A 1 12.64 7.30 21.25
CA MET A 1 13.01 7.61 19.89
C MET A 1 11.88 7.30 18.93
N LYS A 2 11.57 8.20 18.07
CA LYS A 2 10.45 8.01 17.17
C LYS A 2 10.87 7.26 15.93
N GLU A 3 10.05 6.32 15.54
CA GLU A 3 10.25 5.64 14.28
C GLU A 3 9.80 6.53 13.16
N LYS A 4 10.55 6.49 12.07
CA LYS A 4 10.18 7.24 10.89
C LYS A 4 9.45 6.31 9.94
N LEU A 5 8.14 6.32 10.04
CA LEU A 5 7.31 5.44 9.25
C LEU A 5 6.95 6.11 7.93
N ARG A 6 6.94 5.30 6.90
CA ARG A 6 6.48 5.73 5.58
C ARG A 6 5.14 5.08 5.32
N PHE A 7 4.24 5.83 4.72
CA PHE A 7 2.90 5.35 4.48
C PHE A 7 2.65 5.24 2.98
N LEU A 8 2.37 4.04 2.54
CA LEU A 8 2.09 3.75 1.14
C LEU A 8 0.59 3.64 0.97
N GLY A 9 0.03 4.56 0.19
CA GLY A 9 -1.38 4.51 -0.13
C GLY A 9 -1.57 3.91 -1.51
N MET A 10 -2.52 3.03 -1.65
CA MET A 10 -2.76 2.37 -2.90
C MET A 10 -4.22 2.49 -3.30
N ASP A 11 -4.44 2.86 -4.54
CA ASP A 11 -5.76 2.91 -5.14
C ASP A 11 -5.86 1.71 -6.07
N VAL A 12 -6.59 0.70 -5.62
CA VAL A 12 -6.58 -0.61 -6.26
C VAL A 12 -7.71 -0.71 -7.26
N HIS A 13 -7.35 -0.98 -8.50
CA HIS A 13 -8.32 -1.23 -9.56
C HIS A 13 -8.14 -2.65 -10.08
N ALA A 14 -9.06 -3.08 -10.91
CA ALA A 14 -9.05 -4.47 -11.37
C ALA A 14 -7.70 -4.85 -12.00
N GLU A 15 -7.13 -3.95 -12.78
CA GLU A 15 -5.93 -4.28 -13.53
C GLU A 15 -4.71 -3.47 -13.13
N THR A 16 -4.90 -2.40 -12.37
CA THR A 16 -3.79 -1.53 -12.02
C THR A 16 -3.91 -1.07 -10.59
N ILE A 17 -2.80 -0.60 -10.05
CA ILE A 17 -2.75 -0.02 -8.72
C ILE A 17 -2.00 1.29 -8.83
N ALA A 18 -2.64 2.37 -8.43
CA ALA A 18 -1.97 3.66 -8.35
C ALA A 18 -1.42 3.80 -6.93
N ALA A 19 -0.17 4.19 -6.81
CA ALA A 19 0.51 4.21 -5.53
C ALA A 19 1.10 5.58 -5.25
N ALA A 20 1.09 5.96 -3.99
CA ALA A 20 1.73 7.18 -3.53
C ALA A 20 2.31 6.91 -2.17
N ILE A 21 3.44 7.56 -1.88
CA ILE A 21 4.14 7.36 -0.63
C ILE A 21 4.18 8.67 0.14
N ALA A 22 3.85 8.59 1.42
CA ALA A 22 3.97 9.73 2.31
C ALA A 22 5.20 9.54 3.19
N GLU A 23 6.12 10.47 3.09
CA GLU A 23 7.37 10.39 3.83
C GLU A 23 7.21 10.94 5.24
N PRO A 24 8.12 10.57 6.12
CA PRO A 24 8.01 11.05 7.52
C PRO A 24 8.01 12.55 7.66
N ASP A 25 8.60 13.26 6.71
CA ASP A 25 8.64 14.72 6.78
C ASP A 25 7.38 15.38 6.25
N GLY A 26 6.40 14.57 5.83
CA GLY A 26 5.13 15.10 5.35
C GLY A 26 5.03 15.21 3.84
N GLU A 27 6.11 14.95 3.14
CA GLU A 27 6.09 15.00 1.69
C GLU A 27 5.36 13.80 1.10
N VAL A 28 4.52 14.05 0.12
CA VAL A 28 3.80 12.97 -0.55
C VAL A 28 4.25 12.93 -2.00
N ARG A 29 4.64 11.75 -2.44
CA ARG A 29 5.11 11.58 -3.81
C ARG A 29 4.32 10.49 -4.51
N SER A 30 3.93 10.76 -5.75
CA SER A 30 3.26 9.77 -6.56
C SER A 30 4.29 8.79 -7.08
N LEU A 31 3.98 7.51 -6.97
CA LEU A 31 4.85 6.46 -7.48
C LEU A 31 4.36 5.93 -8.82
N GLY A 32 3.25 6.49 -9.30
CA GLY A 32 2.71 6.05 -10.57
C GLY A 32 1.80 4.86 -10.42
N THR A 33 1.63 4.16 -11.52
CA THR A 33 0.70 3.04 -11.59
C THR A 33 1.45 1.78 -11.91
N ILE A 34 1.11 0.70 -11.22
CA ILE A 34 1.70 -0.60 -11.48
C ILE A 34 0.60 -1.59 -11.83
N PRO A 35 0.95 -2.68 -12.50
CA PRO A 35 -0.04 -3.73 -12.74
C PRO A 35 -0.51 -4.34 -11.42
N ASN A 36 -1.76 -4.73 -11.38
CA ASN A 36 -2.32 -5.36 -10.19
C ASN A 36 -1.94 -6.83 -10.18
N ARG A 37 -0.68 -7.10 -9.89
CA ARG A 37 -0.13 -8.44 -9.85
C ARG A 37 0.77 -8.58 -8.65
N MET A 38 0.82 -9.78 -8.12
CA MET A 38 1.67 -10.06 -6.97
C MET A 38 3.12 -9.66 -7.21
N GLU A 39 3.62 -9.96 -8.39
CA GLU A 39 5.00 -9.61 -8.72
C GLU A 39 5.27 -8.12 -8.65
N SER A 40 4.33 -7.35 -9.19
CA SER A 40 4.49 -5.90 -9.21
C SER A 40 4.45 -5.33 -7.80
N VAL A 41 3.55 -5.83 -6.99
CA VAL A 41 3.43 -5.39 -5.61
C VAL A 41 4.70 -5.75 -4.86
N ARG A 42 5.20 -6.96 -5.05
CA ARG A 42 6.41 -7.40 -4.37
C ARG A 42 7.59 -6.52 -4.73
N LYS A 43 7.73 -6.19 -6.01
CA LYS A 43 8.81 -5.33 -6.45
C LYS A 43 8.71 -3.94 -5.84
N LEU A 44 7.51 -3.42 -5.79
CA LEU A 44 7.30 -2.09 -5.22
C LEU A 44 7.68 -2.07 -3.75
N ILE A 45 7.23 -3.05 -2.99
CA ILE A 45 7.54 -3.13 -1.57
C ILE A 45 9.05 -3.24 -1.36
N LYS A 46 9.69 -4.08 -2.17
CA LYS A 46 11.13 -4.26 -2.05
C LYS A 46 11.88 -2.97 -2.33
N LYS A 47 11.41 -2.22 -3.31
CA LYS A 47 12.03 -0.98 -3.68
C LYS A 47 11.91 0.08 -2.60
N LEU A 48 10.83 0.03 -1.83
CA LEU A 48 10.57 1.06 -0.85
C LEU A 48 11.33 0.88 0.45
N GLY A 49 11.99 -0.25 0.63
CA GLY A 49 12.90 -0.41 1.76
C GLY A 49 12.36 -1.34 2.82
N PRO A 50 12.85 -1.21 4.05
CA PRO A 50 12.52 -2.20 5.07
C PRO A 50 11.04 -2.19 5.41
N VAL A 51 10.47 -3.40 5.45
CA VAL A 51 9.04 -3.52 5.69
C VAL A 51 8.66 -3.10 7.09
N GLU A 52 9.59 -3.13 8.04
CA GLU A 52 9.28 -2.74 9.40
C GLU A 52 8.91 -1.28 9.50
N LYS A 53 9.38 -0.46 8.55
CA LYS A 53 9.12 0.97 8.60
C LYS A 53 8.10 1.39 7.56
N LEU A 54 7.45 0.44 6.95
CA LEU A 54 6.48 0.72 5.91
C LEU A 54 5.10 0.31 6.38
N ARG A 55 4.15 1.21 6.21
CA ARG A 55 2.75 0.91 6.47
C ARG A 55 1.98 1.11 5.18
N VAL A 56 1.13 0.16 4.87
CA VAL A 56 0.35 0.22 3.65
C VAL A 56 -1.11 0.38 4.01
N CYS A 57 -1.80 1.26 3.29
CA CYS A 57 -3.24 1.34 3.43
C CYS A 57 -3.89 1.42 2.07
N TYR A 58 -5.00 0.76 1.93
CA TYR A 58 -5.75 0.81 0.69
C TYR A 58 -7.23 0.56 0.98
N GLU A 59 -8.04 0.98 0.04
CA GLU A 59 -9.47 0.84 0.19
C GLU A 59 -9.90 -0.54 -0.28
N ALA A 60 -10.72 -1.21 0.52
CA ALA A 60 -11.22 -2.53 0.16
C ALA A 60 -12.36 -2.35 -0.83
N GLU A 61 -12.04 -2.50 -2.10
CA GLU A 61 -13.04 -2.47 -3.15
C GLU A 61 -13.28 -3.88 -3.62
N PRO A 62 -13.99 -4.13 -4.68
CA PRO A 62 -14.49 -5.49 -4.92
C PRO A 62 -13.46 -6.60 -4.78
N THR A 63 -12.18 -6.27 -4.96
CA THR A 63 -11.15 -7.27 -4.81
C THR A 63 -10.97 -7.74 -3.38
N GLY A 64 -11.52 -7.00 -2.43
CA GLY A 64 -11.54 -7.44 -1.06
C GLY A 64 -10.17 -7.54 -0.44
N TYR A 65 -9.90 -8.69 0.16
CA TYR A 65 -8.73 -8.85 1.00
C TYR A 65 -7.59 -9.61 0.34
N VAL A 66 -7.67 -9.84 -0.96
CA VAL A 66 -6.61 -10.59 -1.62
C VAL A 66 -5.27 -9.87 -1.45
N LEU A 67 -5.27 -8.57 -1.70
CA LEU A 67 -4.05 -7.78 -1.57
C LEU A 67 -3.56 -7.77 -0.13
N TYR A 68 -4.48 -7.71 0.80
CA TYR A 68 -4.12 -7.75 2.22
C TYR A 68 -3.31 -9.00 2.55
N TRP A 69 -3.79 -10.15 2.08
CA TRP A 69 -3.07 -11.40 2.36
C TRP A 69 -1.72 -11.44 1.70
N GLN A 70 -1.64 -10.89 0.48
CA GLN A 70 -0.38 -10.85 -0.22
C GLN A 70 0.64 -9.98 0.52
N LEU A 71 0.20 -8.84 1.00
CA LEU A 71 1.10 -7.95 1.74
C LEU A 71 1.50 -8.56 3.07
N ALA A 72 0.58 -9.25 3.72
CA ALA A 72 0.89 -9.90 4.98
C ALA A 72 1.97 -10.94 4.79
N GLU A 73 1.92 -11.65 3.67
CA GLU A 73 2.96 -12.64 3.39
C GLU A 73 4.32 -12.03 3.18
N LEU A 74 4.34 -10.79 2.72
CA LEU A 74 5.60 -10.07 2.55
C LEU A 74 6.10 -9.46 3.85
N GLY A 75 5.35 -9.59 4.91
CA GLY A 75 5.74 -9.05 6.20
C GLY A 75 5.43 -7.58 6.37
N VAL A 76 4.58 -7.04 5.53
CA VAL A 76 4.23 -5.62 5.58
C VAL A 76 2.97 -5.45 6.39
N GLN A 77 2.96 -4.47 7.27
CA GLN A 77 1.75 -4.10 7.98
C GLN A 77 0.83 -3.35 7.06
N CYS A 78 -0.39 -3.82 6.94
CA CYS A 78 -1.35 -3.28 6.00
C CYS A 78 -2.66 -3.00 6.69
N GLU A 79 -3.24 -1.85 6.41
CA GLU A 79 -4.54 -1.49 6.90
C GLU A 79 -5.52 -1.41 5.75
N VAL A 80 -6.59 -2.16 5.86
CA VAL A 80 -7.63 -2.14 4.84
C VAL A 80 -8.70 -1.18 5.30
N ILE A 81 -9.01 -0.22 4.45
CA ILE A 81 -10.01 0.79 4.77
C ILE A 81 -11.28 0.44 4.03
N ALA A 82 -12.34 0.22 4.78
CA ALA A 82 -13.62 -0.04 4.14
C ALA A 82 -14.14 1.24 3.50
N PRO A 83 -14.79 1.13 2.34
CA PRO A 83 -15.41 2.30 1.74
C PRO A 83 -16.36 2.93 2.73
N SER A 84 -16.38 4.24 2.73
CA SER A 84 -17.22 4.95 3.68
C SER A 84 -18.68 4.63 3.42
N LEU A 85 -19.34 4.23 4.46
CA LEU A 85 -20.77 4.01 4.39
C LEU A 85 -21.55 5.19 4.89
N VAL A 86 -20.85 6.20 5.30
CA VAL A 86 -21.50 7.43 5.72
C VAL A 86 -21.95 8.11 4.47
N GLY A 87 -23.19 8.14 4.34
CA GLY A 87 -23.77 8.78 3.20
C GLY A 87 -23.53 10.26 3.26
#